data_abaf7fe3578bfa85073cc0e9ec9f2b95
#
_entry.id   abaf7fe3578bfa85073cc0e9ec9f2b95
#
_cell.length_a   1.000
_cell.length_b   1.000
_cell.length_c   1.000
_cell.angle_alpha   90.00
_cell.angle_beta   90.00
_cell.angle_gamma   90.00
#
_symmetry.space_group_name_H-M   'P 1'
#
loop_
_entity.id
_entity.type
_entity.pdbx_description
1 polymer ?
#
loop_
_entity_poly.entity_id
_entity_poly.type
_entity_poly.pdbx_seq_one_letter_code
_entity_poly.pdbx_strand_id
1 'polypeptide(L)'
;MSVHKDLELHAQKQNQLYQKFIGLDQQREKYIQEAVELCKAGKAFTTEQINEVTAQINLLSNHRLIPSRKLVTPEMVEAYADTLK
;
A
#
# COMPACT_ATOMS: atom_id res chain seq x y z
N MET A 1 36.42 -6.94 -14.87
CA MET A 1 35.20 -6.50 -14.21
C MET A 1 34.24 -7.66 -14.13
N SER A 2 33.63 -7.80 -13.00
CA SER A 2 32.83 -8.97 -12.69
C SER A 2 31.35 -8.72 -13.05
N VAL A 3 30.78 -9.53 -13.92
CA VAL A 3 29.36 -9.50 -14.25
C VAL A 3 28.53 -9.81 -13.00
N HIS A 4 29.07 -10.61 -12.08
CA HIS A 4 28.42 -10.95 -10.82
C HIS A 4 28.17 -9.72 -9.96
N LYS A 5 29.10 -8.78 -9.90
CA LYS A 5 28.93 -7.55 -9.12
C LYS A 5 27.77 -6.71 -9.64
N ASP A 6 27.67 -6.58 -10.97
CA ASP A 6 26.60 -5.81 -11.59
C ASP A 6 25.24 -6.45 -11.31
N LEU A 7 25.17 -7.77 -11.38
CA LEU A 7 23.94 -8.51 -11.08
C LEU A 7 23.55 -8.37 -9.61
N GLU A 8 24.53 -8.42 -8.69
CA GLU A 8 24.27 -8.24 -7.27
C GLU A 8 23.72 -6.87 -6.95
N LEU A 9 24.34 -5.82 -7.52
CA LEU A 9 23.87 -4.45 -7.31
C LEU A 9 22.46 -4.26 -7.85
N HIS A 10 22.17 -4.83 -9.00
CA HIS A 10 20.84 -4.75 -9.60
C HIS A 10 19.81 -5.46 -8.72
N ALA A 11 20.14 -6.65 -8.23
CA ALA A 11 19.27 -7.41 -7.35
C ALA A 11 19.03 -6.69 -6.03
N GLN A 12 20.06 -6.05 -5.48
CA GLN A 12 19.92 -5.27 -4.24
C GLN A 12 18.97 -4.09 -4.42
N LYS A 13 19.07 -3.37 -5.52
CA LYS A 13 18.17 -2.26 -5.81
C LYS A 13 16.72 -2.72 -5.93
N GLN A 14 16.50 -3.81 -6.65
CA GLN A 14 15.15 -4.38 -6.78
C GLN A 14 14.61 -4.83 -5.44
N ASN A 15 15.45 -5.45 -4.61
CA ASN A 15 15.05 -5.90 -3.28
C ASN A 15 14.69 -4.72 -2.37
N GLN A 16 15.47 -3.64 -2.43
CA GLN A 16 15.17 -2.43 -1.65
C GLN A 16 13.84 -1.82 -2.05
N LEU A 17 13.55 -1.74 -3.34
CA LEU A 17 12.27 -1.24 -3.82
C LEU A 17 11.11 -2.13 -3.37
N TYR A 18 11.31 -3.43 -3.45
CA TYR A 18 10.29 -4.40 -3.03
C TYR A 18 10.02 -4.31 -1.53
N GLN A 19 11.09 -4.17 -0.72
CA GLN A 19 10.94 -4.00 0.73
C GLN A 19 10.22 -2.71 1.06
N LYS A 20 10.50 -1.64 0.34
CA LYS A 20 9.81 -0.37 0.52
C LYS A 20 8.32 -0.51 0.20
N PHE A 21 8.00 -1.22 -0.89
CA PHE A 21 6.61 -1.50 -1.26
C PHE A 21 5.90 -2.28 -0.16
N ILE A 22 6.52 -3.35 0.36
CA ILE A 22 5.93 -4.16 1.43
C ILE A 22 5.63 -3.32 2.65
N GLY A 23 6.56 -2.45 3.06
CA GLY A 23 6.36 -1.55 4.20
C GLY A 23 5.19 -0.60 3.99
N LEU A 24 5.10 -0.01 2.81
CA LEU A 24 3.99 0.87 2.47
C LEU A 24 2.66 0.12 2.40
N ASP A 25 2.67 -1.09 1.84
CA ASP A 25 1.46 -1.90 1.73
C ASP A 25 0.93 -2.30 3.10
N GLN A 26 1.82 -2.66 4.03
CA GLN A 26 1.45 -2.96 5.42
C GLN A 26 0.87 -1.73 6.10
N GLN A 27 1.45 -0.56 5.88
CA GLN A 27 0.95 0.69 6.44
C GLN A 27 -0.44 1.01 5.88
N ARG A 28 -0.64 0.77 4.59
CA ARG A 28 -1.94 0.95 3.93
C ARG A 28 -2.99 0.03 4.55
N GLU A 29 -2.66 -1.24 4.75
CA GLU A 29 -3.56 -2.19 5.41
C GLU A 29 -3.96 -1.74 6.81
N LYS A 30 -3.01 -1.24 7.58
CA LYS A 30 -3.27 -0.73 8.92
C LYS A 30 -4.27 0.43 8.89
N TYR A 31 -4.07 1.38 7.98
CA TYR A 31 -4.98 2.51 7.86
C TYR A 31 -6.37 2.10 7.38
N ILE A 32 -6.45 1.12 6.49
CA ILE A 32 -7.73 0.57 6.04
C ILE A 32 -8.46 -0.06 7.22
N GLN A 33 -7.78 -0.87 8.02
CA GLN A 33 -8.38 -1.50 9.20
C GLN A 33 -8.87 -0.47 10.21
N GLU A 34 -8.09 0.59 10.45
CA GLU A 34 -8.51 1.66 11.35
C GLU A 34 -9.78 2.34 10.85
N ALA A 35 -9.85 2.64 9.56
CA ALA A 35 -11.03 3.26 8.95
C ALA A 35 -12.25 2.34 9.06
N VAL A 36 -12.07 1.05 8.80
CA VAL A 36 -13.14 0.06 8.89
C VAL A 36 -13.65 -0.04 10.33
N GLU A 37 -12.76 -0.07 11.32
CA GLU A 37 -13.14 -0.13 12.71
C GLU A 37 -13.93 1.11 13.14
N LEU A 38 -13.50 2.29 12.72
CA LEU A 38 -14.23 3.53 13.00
C LEU A 38 -15.61 3.51 12.35
N CYS A 39 -15.68 3.04 11.10
CA CYS A 39 -16.96 2.94 10.38
C CYS A 39 -17.91 1.98 11.09
N LYS A 40 -17.43 0.83 11.53
CA LYS A 40 -18.22 -0.16 12.25
C LYS A 40 -18.74 0.40 13.58
N ALA A 41 -17.96 1.26 14.22
CA ALA A 41 -18.34 1.90 15.49
C ALA A 41 -19.27 3.10 15.29
N GLY A 42 -19.59 3.45 14.05
CA GLY A 42 -20.42 4.61 13.75
C GLY A 42 -19.70 5.93 13.95
N LYS A 43 -18.36 5.91 13.98
CA LYS A 43 -17.54 7.11 14.15
C LYS A 43 -17.08 7.65 12.81
N ALA A 44 -16.73 8.93 12.78
CA ALA A 44 -16.19 9.56 11.58
C ALA A 44 -14.83 8.95 11.24
N PHE A 45 -14.58 8.76 9.96
CA PHE A 45 -13.30 8.25 9.45
C PHE A 45 -12.94 9.00 8.18
N THR A 46 -11.67 8.86 7.77
CA THR A 46 -11.18 9.46 6.54
C THR A 46 -10.34 8.44 5.77
N THR A 47 -10.26 8.60 4.46
CA THR A 47 -9.42 7.78 3.59
C THR A 47 -8.15 8.53 3.15
N GLU A 48 -7.89 9.72 3.69
CA GLU A 48 -6.74 10.54 3.29
C GLU A 48 -5.41 9.82 3.50
N GLN A 49 -5.20 9.24 4.68
CA GLN A 49 -3.95 8.53 4.99
C GLN A 49 -3.77 7.31 4.10
N ILE A 50 -4.86 6.58 3.86
CA ILE A 50 -4.84 5.42 2.96
C ILE A 50 -4.38 5.86 1.57
N ASN A 51 -4.94 6.94 1.07
CA ASN A 51 -4.68 7.41 -0.28
C ASN A 51 -3.30 8.05 -0.42
N GLU A 52 -2.76 8.67 0.64
CA GLU A 52 -1.39 9.14 0.65
C GLU A 52 -0.40 7.98 0.47
N VAL A 53 -0.59 6.91 1.23
CA VAL A 53 0.26 5.72 1.13
C VAL A 53 0.06 5.06 -0.23
N THR A 54 -1.17 4.99 -0.71
CA THR A 54 -1.48 4.44 -2.04
C THR A 54 -0.75 5.20 -3.14
N ALA A 55 -0.72 6.53 -3.05
CA ALA A 55 0.00 7.36 -4.03
C ALA A 55 1.49 7.05 -4.01
N GLN A 56 2.09 6.85 -2.82
CA GLN A 56 3.50 6.49 -2.72
C GLN A 56 3.78 5.12 -3.34
N ILE A 57 2.89 4.15 -3.11
CA ILE A 57 2.98 2.83 -3.73
C ILE A 57 2.93 2.97 -5.25
N ASN A 58 2.02 3.78 -5.76
CA ASN A 58 1.84 3.95 -7.21
C ASN A 58 3.03 4.64 -7.87
N LEU A 59 3.76 5.49 -7.13
CA LEU A 59 5.02 6.03 -7.62
C LEU A 59 6.07 4.94 -7.79
N LEU A 60 6.11 3.96 -6.89
CA LEU A 60 7.02 2.82 -7.02
C LEU A 60 6.58 1.87 -8.14
N SER A 61 5.30 1.85 -8.49
CA SER A 61 4.77 0.94 -9.51
C SER A 61 5.24 1.25 -10.93
N ASN A 62 6.01 2.34 -11.11
CA ASN A 62 6.73 2.57 -12.35
C ASN A 62 7.74 1.45 -12.63
N HIS A 63 8.13 0.69 -11.62
CA HIS A 63 8.90 -0.53 -11.77
C HIS A 63 7.99 -1.71 -12.06
N ARG A 64 8.39 -2.56 -13.01
CA ARG A 64 7.59 -3.70 -13.47
C ARG A 64 7.20 -4.67 -12.36
N LEU A 65 8.03 -4.77 -11.31
CA LEU A 65 7.84 -5.76 -10.26
C LEU A 65 6.93 -5.29 -9.14
N ILE A 66 6.53 -4.04 -9.16
CA ILE A 66 5.72 -3.47 -8.09
C ILE A 66 4.32 -3.17 -8.61
N PRO A 67 3.30 -3.82 -8.06
CA PRO A 67 1.92 -3.58 -8.50
C PRO A 67 1.41 -2.23 -8.02
N SER A 68 0.48 -1.66 -8.78
CA SER A 68 -0.24 -0.46 -8.34
C SER A 68 -1.41 -0.84 -7.43
N ARG A 69 -1.90 0.12 -6.67
CA ARG A 69 -3.08 -0.04 -5.82
C ARG A 69 -4.11 1.01 -6.17
N LYS A 70 -5.37 0.69 -5.98
CA LYS A 70 -6.46 1.63 -6.21
C LYS A 70 -6.62 2.57 -5.03
N LEU A 71 -7.02 3.80 -5.33
CA LEU A 71 -7.42 4.73 -4.28
C LEU A 71 -8.67 4.19 -3.59
N VAL A 72 -8.77 4.47 -2.29
CA VAL A 72 -9.89 4.01 -1.47
C VAL A 72 -10.84 5.16 -1.24
N THR A 73 -12.12 4.93 -1.48
CA THR A 73 -13.18 5.91 -1.20
C THR A 73 -13.88 5.57 0.10
N PRO A 74 -14.54 6.57 0.75
CA PRO A 74 -15.34 6.28 1.94
C PRO A 74 -16.42 5.22 1.69
N GLU A 75 -17.04 5.23 0.51
CA GLU A 75 -18.05 4.25 0.14
C GLU A 75 -17.50 2.82 0.11
N MET A 76 -16.25 2.66 -0.31
CA MET A 76 -15.59 1.35 -0.30
C MET A 76 -15.39 0.85 1.12
N VAL A 77 -15.01 1.74 2.04
CA VAL A 77 -14.84 1.39 3.45
C VAL A 77 -16.19 0.98 4.04
N GLU A 78 -17.23 1.75 3.78
CA GLU A 78 -18.58 1.47 4.25
C GLU A 78 -19.09 0.11 3.74
N ALA A 79 -18.90 -0.15 2.46
CA ALA A 79 -19.32 -1.41 1.86
C ALA A 79 -18.59 -2.59 2.50
N TYR A 80 -17.29 -2.46 2.72
CA TYR A 80 -16.50 -3.51 3.36
C TYR A 80 -16.92 -3.72 4.82
N ALA A 81 -17.13 -2.64 5.57
CA ALA A 81 -17.57 -2.71 6.95
C ALA A 81 -18.93 -3.43 7.06
N ASP A 82 -19.83 -3.19 6.12
CA ASP A 82 -21.13 -3.84 6.09
C ASP A 82 -21.03 -5.36 5.92
N THR A 83 -20.00 -5.83 5.17
CA THR A 83 -19.81 -7.28 4.99
C THR A 83 -19.31 -7.96 6.27
N LEU A 84 -18.76 -7.20 7.22
CA LEU A 84 -18.20 -7.72 8.47
C LEU A 84 -19.18 -7.70 9.63
N LYS A 85 -20.38 -7.22 9.42
CA LYS A 85 -21.43 -7.19 10.46
C LYS A 85 -22.08 -8.56 10.65
#